data_abfdf4cda0b7e835d8144953aaffddd3
#
_entry.id   abfdf4cda0b7e835d8144953aaffddd3
#
_cell.length_a   1.000
_cell.length_b   1.000
_cell.length_c   1.000
_cell.angle_alpha   90.00
_cell.angle_beta   90.00
_cell.angle_gamma   90.00
#
_symmetry.space_group_name_H-M   'P 1'
#
loop_
_entity.id
_entity.type
_entity.pdbx_description
1 polymer ?
#
loop_
_entity_poly.entity_id
_entity_poly.type
_entity_poly.pdbx_seq_one_letter_code
_entity_poly.pdbx_strand_id
1 'polypeptide(L)'
;MGLFDRCLFVSDIDGTLVDTGKIADRNLEKIKYFCDQGGTFVLATGRSSGAIGQVFGLLDKSLVGPCVFLNGGMIYDFKAEKELYADCLPEHTKLYAKEVYEKHPDIGIEVHSDSRIFVLKATYETELHEDYELLDR
;
A
#
# COMPACT_ATOMS: atom_id res chain seq x y z
N MET A 1 -21.66 23.46 1.70
CA MET A 1 -21.66 22.09 2.28
C MET A 1 -21.84 21.15 1.11
N GLY A 2 -20.86 20.30 0.83
CA GLY A 2 -20.90 19.36 -0.28
C GLY A 2 -21.80 18.17 0.01
N LEU A 3 -22.20 17.44 -1.02
CA LEU A 3 -23.08 16.26 -0.89
C LEU A 3 -22.44 15.16 -0.03
N PHE A 4 -21.10 15.07 -0.05
CA PHE A 4 -20.32 14.03 0.67
C PHE A 4 -19.46 14.59 1.81
N ASP A 5 -19.82 15.75 2.34
CA ASP A 5 -19.16 16.28 3.54
C ASP A 5 -19.16 15.25 4.66
N ARG A 6 -17.98 15.00 5.28
CA ARG A 6 -17.74 14.00 6.32
C ARG A 6 -17.89 12.53 5.87
N CYS A 7 -17.98 12.26 4.57
CA CYS A 7 -17.95 10.91 4.05
C CYS A 7 -16.51 10.51 3.75
N LEU A 8 -16.15 9.30 4.20
CA LEU A 8 -14.88 8.65 3.88
C LEU A 8 -15.16 7.50 2.93
N PHE A 9 -14.46 7.48 1.79
CA PHE A 9 -14.45 6.35 0.86
C PHE A 9 -13.07 5.71 0.87
N VAL A 10 -13.00 4.46 1.30
CA VAL A 10 -11.77 3.67 1.37
C VAL A 10 -11.80 2.64 0.26
N SER A 11 -10.73 2.55 -0.52
CA SER A 11 -10.56 1.54 -1.56
C SER A 11 -9.26 0.79 -1.40
N ASP A 12 -9.31 -0.51 -1.61
CA ASP A 12 -8.12 -1.30 -1.92
C ASP A 12 -7.64 -0.99 -3.34
N ILE A 13 -6.42 -1.38 -3.65
CA ILE A 13 -5.76 -1.10 -4.92
C ILE A 13 -5.88 -2.30 -5.87
N ASP A 14 -5.20 -3.39 -5.54
CA ASP A 14 -4.95 -4.51 -6.45
C ASP A 14 -6.17 -5.40 -6.61
N GLY A 15 -6.65 -5.54 -7.84
CA GLY A 15 -7.89 -6.28 -8.13
C GLY A 15 -9.18 -5.57 -7.71
N THR A 16 -9.08 -4.31 -7.19
CA THR A 16 -10.23 -3.50 -6.77
C THR A 16 -10.28 -2.17 -7.53
N LEU A 17 -9.40 -1.25 -7.21
CA LEU A 17 -9.30 0.05 -7.90
C LEU A 17 -8.54 -0.09 -9.21
N VAL A 18 -7.43 -0.82 -9.17
CA VAL A 18 -6.56 -1.12 -10.32
C VAL A 18 -6.83 -2.52 -10.80
N ASP A 19 -7.24 -2.65 -12.06
CA ASP A 19 -7.37 -3.91 -12.76
C ASP A 19 -6.50 -3.88 -14.02
N THR A 20 -5.70 -4.96 -14.21
CA THR A 20 -4.77 -5.08 -15.36
C THR A 20 -3.89 -3.84 -15.59
N GLY A 21 -3.43 -3.23 -14.49
CA GLY A 21 -2.55 -2.05 -14.50
C GLY A 21 -3.24 -0.74 -14.87
N LYS A 22 -4.58 -0.67 -14.81
CA LYS A 22 -5.37 0.51 -15.15
C LYS A 22 -6.45 0.79 -14.13
N ILE A 23 -6.82 2.06 -14.02
CA ILE A 23 -8.05 2.50 -13.35
C ILE A 23 -9.04 2.89 -14.45
N ALA A 24 -10.26 2.36 -14.40
CA ALA A 24 -11.29 2.72 -15.38
C ALA A 24 -11.62 4.23 -15.32
N ASP A 25 -11.71 4.89 -16.47
CA ASP A 25 -11.95 6.34 -16.55
C ASP A 25 -13.17 6.78 -15.74
N ARG A 26 -14.26 5.99 -15.80
CA ARG A 26 -15.47 6.27 -15.00
C ARG A 26 -15.20 6.26 -13.50
N ASN A 27 -14.25 5.45 -13.01
CA ASN A 27 -13.89 5.40 -11.59
C ASN A 27 -13.12 6.68 -11.22
N LEU A 28 -12.19 7.12 -12.07
CA LEU A 28 -11.45 8.38 -11.88
C LEU A 28 -12.41 9.57 -11.83
N GLU A 29 -13.39 9.65 -12.75
CA GLU A 29 -14.42 10.70 -12.76
C GLU A 29 -15.26 10.68 -11.47
N LYS A 30 -15.64 9.50 -10.98
CA LYS A 30 -16.45 9.36 -9.76
C LYS A 30 -15.68 9.70 -8.49
N ILE A 31 -14.41 9.30 -8.42
CA ILE A 31 -13.51 9.67 -7.30
C ILE A 31 -13.37 11.19 -7.27
N LYS A 32 -13.06 11.80 -8.43
CA LYS A 32 -12.98 13.26 -8.53
C LYS A 32 -14.27 13.94 -8.09
N TYR A 33 -15.41 13.52 -8.62
CA TYR A 33 -16.72 14.06 -8.24
C TYR A 33 -16.98 13.92 -6.74
N PHE A 34 -16.66 12.76 -6.14
CA PHE A 34 -16.81 12.52 -4.71
C PHE A 34 -15.99 13.52 -3.88
N CYS A 35 -14.73 13.74 -4.27
CA CYS A 35 -13.85 14.69 -3.60
C CYS A 35 -14.30 16.13 -3.80
N ASP A 36 -14.72 16.51 -5.01
CA ASP A 36 -15.24 17.86 -5.33
C ASP A 36 -16.50 18.18 -4.52
N GLN A 37 -17.25 17.16 -4.10
CA GLN A 37 -18.44 17.29 -3.26
C GLN A 37 -18.16 17.17 -1.75
N GLY A 38 -16.88 17.28 -1.33
CA GLY A 38 -16.47 17.32 0.07
C GLY A 38 -16.14 15.96 0.70
N GLY A 39 -16.18 14.88 -0.06
CA GLY A 39 -15.79 13.56 0.40
C GLY A 39 -14.26 13.41 0.53
N THR A 40 -13.83 12.53 1.39
CA THR A 40 -12.42 12.14 1.54
C THR A 40 -12.21 10.75 0.95
N PHE A 41 -11.39 10.65 -0.10
CA PHE A 41 -11.00 9.38 -0.70
C PHE A 41 -9.65 8.94 -0.19
N VAL A 42 -9.51 7.69 0.24
CA VAL A 42 -8.25 7.11 0.73
C VAL A 42 -8.03 5.72 0.17
N LEU A 43 -6.77 5.32 0.12
CA LEU A 43 -6.35 3.98 -0.26
C LEU A 43 -5.99 3.16 0.98
N ALA A 44 -6.32 1.86 0.97
CA ALA A 44 -5.91 0.91 1.99
C ALA A 44 -5.38 -0.35 1.29
N THR A 45 -4.13 -0.69 1.52
CA THR A 45 -3.42 -1.73 0.76
C THR A 45 -2.40 -2.48 1.60
N GLY A 46 -2.04 -3.68 1.18
CA GLY A 46 -0.88 -4.42 1.70
C GLY A 46 0.46 -3.87 1.22
N ARG A 47 0.48 -3.04 0.17
CA ARG A 47 1.71 -2.44 -0.35
C ARG A 47 2.40 -1.55 0.67
N SER A 48 3.70 -1.37 0.51
CA SER A 48 4.45 -0.31 1.21
C SER A 48 4.17 1.08 0.61
N SER A 49 4.45 2.14 1.36
CA SER A 49 4.29 3.51 0.87
C SER A 49 5.22 3.83 -0.32
N GLY A 50 6.36 3.16 -0.41
CA GLY A 50 7.30 3.28 -1.52
C GLY A 50 6.77 2.67 -2.83
N ALA A 51 5.93 1.63 -2.75
CA ALA A 51 5.39 0.91 -3.91
C ALA A 51 4.14 1.56 -4.54
N ILE A 52 3.70 2.73 -4.05
CA ILE A 52 2.48 3.40 -4.54
C ILE A 52 2.69 4.28 -5.78
N GLY A 53 3.95 4.54 -6.15
CA GLY A 53 4.27 5.51 -7.22
C GLY A 53 3.58 5.22 -8.55
N GLN A 54 3.44 3.95 -8.92
CA GLN A 54 2.74 3.54 -10.14
C GLN A 54 1.24 3.89 -10.09
N VAL A 55 0.61 3.80 -8.93
CA VAL A 55 -0.81 4.15 -8.75
C VAL A 55 -1.02 5.65 -8.92
N PHE A 56 -0.09 6.47 -8.43
CA PHE A 56 -0.12 7.92 -8.63
C PHE A 56 0.22 8.35 -10.07
N GLY A 57 0.72 7.46 -10.90
CA GLY A 57 0.75 7.64 -12.35
C GLY A 57 -0.63 7.52 -13.01
N LEU A 58 -1.59 6.89 -12.34
CA LEU A 58 -2.95 6.64 -12.83
C LEU A 58 -4.01 7.51 -12.14
N LEU A 59 -3.75 7.91 -10.91
CA LEU A 59 -4.68 8.65 -10.05
C LEU A 59 -4.02 9.95 -9.56
N ASP A 60 -4.73 11.06 -9.68
CA ASP A 60 -4.26 12.34 -9.15
C ASP A 60 -4.07 12.26 -7.63
N LYS A 61 -2.80 12.35 -7.21
CA LYS A 61 -2.38 12.34 -5.80
C LYS A 61 -3.11 13.38 -4.95
N SER A 62 -3.51 14.52 -5.55
CA SER A 62 -4.20 15.59 -4.84
C SER A 62 -5.60 15.22 -4.37
N LEU A 63 -6.22 14.20 -4.98
CA LEU A 63 -7.54 13.68 -4.60
C LEU A 63 -7.48 12.75 -3.38
N VAL A 64 -6.29 12.22 -3.06
CA VAL A 64 -6.14 11.17 -2.07
C VAL A 64 -5.81 11.76 -0.70
N GLY A 65 -6.54 11.34 0.33
CA GLY A 65 -6.26 11.63 1.74
C GLY A 65 -5.17 10.72 2.31
N PRO A 66 -4.95 10.71 3.64
CA PRO A 66 -4.02 9.80 4.27
C PRO A 66 -4.35 8.35 3.96
N CYS A 67 -3.35 7.60 3.48
CA CYS A 67 -3.49 6.21 3.04
C CYS A 67 -3.01 5.22 4.10
N VAL A 68 -3.61 4.03 4.10
CA VAL A 68 -3.24 2.91 4.96
C VAL A 68 -2.39 1.93 4.18
N PHE A 69 -1.22 1.59 4.70
CA PHE A 69 -0.23 0.69 4.10
C PHE A 69 0.09 -0.49 5.01
N LEU A 70 0.78 -1.49 4.44
CA LEU A 70 1.26 -2.67 5.17
C LEU A 70 0.13 -3.36 5.96
N ASN A 71 -1.05 -3.51 5.35
CA ASN A 71 -2.24 -4.10 5.98
C ASN A 71 -2.64 -3.43 7.32
N GLY A 72 -2.41 -2.13 7.46
CA GLY A 72 -2.72 -1.35 8.67
C GLY A 72 -1.50 -1.01 9.52
N GLY A 73 -0.31 -1.48 9.17
CA GLY A 73 0.94 -1.20 9.90
C GLY A 73 1.42 0.25 9.77
N MET A 74 0.94 0.99 8.75
CA MET A 74 1.34 2.37 8.52
C MET A 74 0.18 3.22 8.00
N ILE A 75 0.13 4.49 8.41
CA ILE A 75 -0.69 5.54 7.80
C ILE A 75 0.22 6.67 7.35
N TYR A 76 0.18 7.00 6.06
CA TYR A 76 0.99 8.06 5.46
C TYR A 76 0.13 9.08 4.73
N ASP A 77 0.40 10.36 4.97
CA ASP A 77 -0.23 11.49 4.27
C ASP A 77 0.74 12.04 3.23
N PHE A 78 0.42 11.81 1.95
CA PHE A 78 1.25 12.27 0.83
C PHE A 78 1.14 13.77 0.55
N LYS A 79 0.09 14.45 1.04
CA LYS A 79 -0.03 15.90 0.92
C LYS A 79 0.83 16.62 1.95
N ALA A 80 0.85 16.08 3.17
CA ALA A 80 1.69 16.60 4.25
C ALA A 80 3.11 16.02 4.24
N GLU A 81 3.37 15.03 3.38
CA GLU A 81 4.63 14.27 3.30
C GLU A 81 5.05 13.73 4.66
N LYS A 82 4.09 13.16 5.39
CA LYS A 82 4.26 12.77 6.78
C LYS A 82 3.66 11.42 7.09
N GLU A 83 4.41 10.60 7.82
CA GLU A 83 3.91 9.45 8.52
C GLU A 83 3.04 9.92 9.70
N LEU A 84 1.79 9.45 9.74
CA LEU A 84 0.84 9.75 10.81
C LEU A 84 0.79 8.65 11.86
N TYR A 85 1.08 7.44 11.47
CA TYR A 85 1.09 6.26 12.32
C TYR A 85 2.01 5.19 11.73
N ALA A 86 2.76 4.52 12.59
CA ALA A 86 3.47 3.27 12.27
C ALA A 86 3.45 2.35 13.48
N ASP A 87 3.16 1.08 13.24
CA ASP A 87 3.26 0.01 14.23
C ASP A 87 4.28 -1.01 13.74
N CYS A 88 5.41 -1.05 14.45
CA CYS A 88 6.50 -1.93 14.10
C CYS A 88 6.40 -3.25 14.84
N LEU A 89 6.83 -4.33 14.18
CA LEU A 89 6.90 -5.63 14.81
C LEU A 89 7.84 -5.59 16.04
N PRO A 90 7.47 -6.25 17.14
CA PRO A 90 8.32 -6.36 18.32
C PRO A 90 9.69 -6.95 17.99
N GLU A 91 10.72 -6.54 18.72
CA GLU A 91 12.09 -6.98 18.46
C GLU A 91 12.28 -8.51 18.47
N HIS A 92 11.51 -9.20 19.28
CA HIS A 92 11.57 -10.67 19.37
C HIS A 92 11.04 -11.38 18.11
N THR A 93 10.31 -10.70 17.21
CA THR A 93 9.82 -11.27 15.95
C THR A 93 10.97 -11.77 15.07
N LYS A 94 12.16 -11.18 15.16
CA LYS A 94 13.37 -11.67 14.48
C LYS A 94 13.72 -13.12 14.84
N LEU A 95 13.39 -13.57 16.04
CA LEU A 95 13.64 -14.95 16.47
C LEU A 95 12.71 -15.93 15.76
N TYR A 96 11.45 -15.55 15.57
CA TYR A 96 10.50 -16.36 14.80
C TYR A 96 10.86 -16.41 13.32
N ALA A 97 11.25 -15.28 12.73
CA ALA A 97 11.72 -15.24 11.35
C ALA A 97 12.93 -16.16 11.14
N LYS A 98 13.88 -16.15 12.09
CA LYS A 98 15.03 -17.07 12.08
C LYS A 98 14.60 -18.53 12.20
N GLU A 99 13.69 -18.85 13.10
CA GLU A 99 13.18 -20.22 13.28
C GLU A 99 12.49 -20.74 12.01
N VAL A 100 11.65 -19.90 11.36
CA VAL A 100 11.02 -20.23 10.07
C VAL A 100 12.09 -20.43 9.00
N TYR A 101 13.08 -19.55 8.92
CA TYR A 101 14.18 -19.65 7.97
C TYR A 101 14.91 -20.99 8.06
N GLU A 102 15.21 -21.46 9.30
CA GLU A 102 15.97 -22.68 9.54
C GLU A 102 15.14 -23.96 9.35
N LYS A 103 13.87 -23.93 9.77
CA LYS A 103 13.02 -25.14 9.81
C LYS A 103 12.19 -25.38 8.54
N HIS A 104 11.98 -24.36 7.74
CA HIS A 104 11.10 -24.42 6.58
C HIS A 104 11.84 -23.96 5.30
N PRO A 105 12.58 -24.87 4.64
CA PRO A 105 13.38 -24.52 3.47
C PRO A 105 12.56 -24.01 2.28
N ASP A 106 11.31 -24.42 2.19
CA ASP A 106 10.44 -24.13 1.05
C ASP A 106 9.59 -22.85 1.22
N ILE A 107 9.74 -22.13 2.36
CA ILE A 107 9.00 -20.89 2.62
C ILE A 107 9.86 -19.69 2.30
N GLY A 108 9.37 -18.80 1.43
CA GLY A 108 9.94 -17.48 1.20
C GLY A 108 9.70 -16.57 2.41
N ILE A 109 10.65 -15.70 2.71
CA ILE A 109 10.54 -14.76 3.84
C ILE A 109 10.90 -13.36 3.36
N GLU A 110 9.98 -12.46 3.53
CA GLU A 110 10.16 -11.04 3.27
C GLU A 110 9.93 -10.23 4.56
N VAL A 111 10.69 -9.17 4.72
CA VAL A 111 10.50 -8.18 5.77
C VAL A 111 10.26 -6.83 5.11
N HIS A 112 9.09 -6.27 5.36
CA HIS A 112 8.69 -4.98 4.81
C HIS A 112 9.05 -3.87 5.80
N SER A 113 9.66 -2.83 5.29
CA SER A 113 9.90 -1.55 5.95
C SER A 113 9.06 -0.48 5.24
N ASP A 114 9.14 0.76 5.68
CA ASP A 114 8.41 1.92 5.14
C ASP A 114 8.52 2.06 3.61
N SER A 115 9.72 1.83 3.06
CA SER A 115 9.99 2.03 1.64
C SER A 115 10.78 0.87 1.00
N ARG A 116 11.07 -0.19 1.76
CA ARG A 116 11.93 -1.29 1.29
C ARG A 116 11.37 -2.64 1.68
N ILE A 117 11.59 -3.62 0.81
CA ILE A 117 11.36 -5.03 1.09
C ILE A 117 12.72 -5.71 1.16
N PHE A 118 12.94 -6.44 2.23
CA PHE A 118 14.14 -7.25 2.42
C PHE A 118 13.76 -8.72 2.22
N VAL A 119 14.25 -9.33 1.16
CA VAL A 119 14.06 -10.76 0.92
C VAL A 119 15.14 -11.52 1.70
N LEU A 120 14.74 -12.16 2.80
CA LEU A 120 15.63 -12.99 3.61
C LEU A 120 15.80 -14.37 2.99
N LYS A 121 14.77 -14.86 2.30
CA LYS A 121 14.78 -16.16 1.63
C LYS A 121 13.89 -16.08 0.40
N ALA A 122 14.49 -16.25 -0.77
CA ALA A 122 13.79 -16.21 -2.04
C ALA A 122 13.07 -17.53 -2.34
N THR A 123 11.87 -17.43 -2.87
CA THR A 123 11.10 -18.51 -3.51
C THR A 123 10.46 -17.94 -4.78
N TYR A 124 9.78 -18.79 -5.56
CA TYR A 124 9.04 -18.32 -6.74
C TYR A 124 8.03 -17.22 -6.39
N GLU A 125 7.35 -17.33 -5.27
CA GLU A 125 6.36 -16.34 -4.81
C GLU A 125 7.01 -15.01 -4.44
N THR A 126 8.18 -15.01 -3.80
CA THR A 126 8.90 -13.76 -3.49
C THR A 126 9.47 -13.11 -4.74
N GLU A 127 9.88 -13.89 -5.74
CA GLU A 127 10.31 -13.38 -7.05
C GLU A 127 9.16 -12.71 -7.81
N LEU A 128 7.91 -13.23 -7.68
CA LEU A 128 6.73 -12.57 -8.26
C LEU A 128 6.44 -11.22 -7.61
N HIS A 129 6.70 -11.06 -6.31
CA HIS A 129 6.54 -9.78 -5.63
C HIS A 129 7.55 -8.74 -6.11
N GLU A 130 8.76 -9.16 -6.51
CA GLU A 130 9.77 -8.26 -7.10
C GLU A 130 9.26 -7.56 -8.37
N ASP A 131 8.39 -8.22 -9.14
CA ASP A 131 7.83 -7.65 -10.38
C ASP A 131 6.72 -6.62 -10.10
N TYR A 132 6.07 -6.68 -8.93
CA TYR A 132 4.98 -5.78 -8.56
C TYR A 132 5.41 -4.61 -7.67
N GLU A 133 6.44 -4.79 -6.88
CA GLU A 133 6.99 -3.77 -6.01
C GLU A 133 8.43 -3.46 -6.47
N LEU A 134 8.70 -2.24 -6.92
CA LEU A 134 10.04 -1.80 -7.28
C LEU A 134 10.99 -2.02 -6.10
N LEU A 135 11.74 -3.11 -6.15
CA LEU A 135 12.83 -3.36 -5.23
C LEU A 135 14.02 -2.51 -5.64
N ASP A 136 14.36 -1.54 -4.82
CA ASP A 136 15.72 -1.02 -4.80
C ASP A 136 16.64 -2.11 -4.23
N ARG A 137 17.50 -2.66 -5.09
CA ARG A 137 18.56 -3.60 -4.72
C ARG A 137 19.75 -2.88 -4.10
#